data_20017bb6640584fa39847886f768f4ac
#
_entry.id   20017bb6640584fa39847886f768f4ac
#
_cell.length_a   1.000
_cell.length_b   1.000
_cell.length_c   1.000
_cell.angle_alpha   90.00
_cell.angle_beta   90.00
_cell.angle_gamma   90.00
#
_symmetry.space_group_name_H-M   'P 1'
#
loop_
_entity.id
_entity.type
_entity.pdbx_description
1 polymer ?
#
loop_
_entity_poly.entity_id
_entity_poly.type
_entity_poly.pdbx_seq_one_letter_code
_entity_poly.pdbx_strand_id
1 'polypeptide(L)'
;MRDQAHLASHERALEAVEGSPGHILDLGTGTGTAALAAARRFPEAEVVGADISEEMLAEARRKTPPELAGRVRFEQADGARLPYPAGKFELVTLANMIPFFDELARVTAPRGWTLFSFSAGPETPIWVPPERLRAELERRGFSEFADFRAGAGTAFLARKREQV
;
A
#
# COMPACT_ATOMS: atom_id res chain seq x y z
N MET A 1 -3.30 12.99 15.25
CA MET A 1 -4.19 13.94 14.54
C MET A 1 -3.66 14.30 13.15
N ARG A 2 -2.42 14.72 13.02
CA ARG A 2 -1.81 14.96 11.71
C ARG A 2 -1.84 13.73 10.82
N ASP A 3 -1.57 12.55 11.41
CA ASP A 3 -1.51 11.30 10.67
C ASP A 3 -2.85 10.93 10.06
N GLN A 4 -3.96 11.20 10.75
CA GLN A 4 -5.30 10.89 10.25
C GLN A 4 -5.66 11.77 9.05
N ALA A 5 -5.30 13.06 9.12
CA ALA A 5 -5.56 13.97 8.00
C ALA A 5 -4.79 13.56 6.75
N HIS A 6 -3.54 13.09 6.92
CA HIS A 6 -2.71 12.63 5.80
C HIS A 6 -3.19 11.32 5.20
N LEU A 7 -3.95 10.54 5.95
CA LEU A 7 -4.45 9.25 5.47
C LEU A 7 -5.89 9.28 4.96
N ALA A 8 -6.56 10.43 4.97
CA ALA A 8 -7.98 10.50 4.61
C ALA A 8 -8.29 9.89 3.24
N SER A 9 -7.53 10.25 2.19
CA SER A 9 -7.73 9.68 0.86
C SER A 9 -7.36 8.19 0.82
N HIS A 10 -6.30 7.83 1.51
CA HIS A 10 -5.84 6.45 1.64
C HIS A 10 -6.92 5.59 2.28
N GLU A 11 -7.51 6.05 3.36
CA GLU A 11 -8.55 5.31 4.07
C GLU A 11 -9.82 5.15 3.22
N ARG A 12 -10.18 6.16 2.43
CA ARG A 12 -11.31 6.05 1.52
C ARG A 12 -11.09 4.96 0.47
N ALA A 13 -9.88 4.90 -0.09
CA ALA A 13 -9.54 3.86 -1.04
C ALA A 13 -9.51 2.49 -0.37
N LEU A 14 -8.99 2.42 0.85
CA LEU A 14 -8.92 1.18 1.61
C LEU A 14 -10.31 0.59 1.86
N GLU A 15 -11.30 1.45 2.13
CA GLU A 15 -12.70 1.04 2.31
C GLU A 15 -13.30 0.45 1.03
N ALA A 16 -12.79 0.84 -0.14
CA ALA A 16 -13.27 0.35 -1.42
C ALA A 16 -12.68 -1.00 -1.83
N VAL A 17 -11.69 -1.49 -1.10
CA VAL A 17 -11.11 -2.81 -1.35
C VAL A 17 -12.13 -3.87 -0.97
N GLU A 18 -12.53 -4.67 -1.96
CA GLU A 18 -13.51 -5.74 -1.75
C GLU A 18 -12.82 -7.00 -1.25
N GLY A 19 -13.55 -7.78 -0.47
CA GLY A 19 -13.05 -9.04 0.07
C GLY A 19 -12.24 -8.86 1.34
N SER A 20 -11.48 -9.89 1.67
CA SER A 20 -10.68 -9.93 2.89
C SER A 20 -9.26 -10.37 2.57
N PRO A 21 -8.40 -9.43 2.16
CA PRO A 21 -7.01 -9.80 1.87
C PRO A 21 -6.35 -10.39 3.11
N GLY A 22 -5.74 -11.58 2.93
CA GLY A 22 -5.08 -12.29 4.03
C GLY A 22 -3.65 -11.87 4.24
N HIS A 23 -3.01 -11.37 3.17
CA HIS A 23 -1.62 -10.92 3.21
C HIS A 23 -1.53 -9.54 2.59
N ILE A 24 -1.05 -8.58 3.37
CA ILE A 24 -0.95 -7.18 2.96
C ILE A 24 0.50 -6.71 3.08
N LEU A 25 0.97 -6.00 2.06
CA LEU A 25 2.29 -5.38 2.07
C LEU A 25 2.14 -3.87 1.98
N ASP A 26 2.75 -3.14 2.90
CA ASP A 26 2.83 -1.69 2.84
C ASP A 26 4.26 -1.29 2.46
N LEU A 27 4.44 -0.79 1.23
CA LEU A 27 5.75 -0.41 0.71
C LEU A 27 6.09 1.03 1.07
N GLY A 28 7.32 1.23 1.52
CA GLY A 28 7.73 2.54 2.02
C GLY A 28 6.99 2.88 3.30
N THR A 29 6.88 1.91 4.19
CA THR A 29 6.02 1.97 5.37
C THR A 29 6.35 3.10 6.34
N GLY A 30 7.59 3.61 6.30
CA GLY A 30 8.02 4.68 7.21
C GLY A 30 7.83 4.27 8.65
N THR A 31 7.08 5.08 9.40
CA THR A 31 6.79 4.79 10.80
C THR A 31 5.57 3.89 11.00
N GLY A 32 5.04 3.31 9.91
CA GLY A 32 4.04 2.25 10.00
C GLY A 32 2.59 2.67 10.03
N THR A 33 2.28 3.96 9.88
CA THR A 33 0.92 4.48 10.00
C THR A 33 -0.06 3.78 9.03
N ALA A 34 0.31 3.67 7.76
CA ALA A 34 -0.55 3.02 6.76
C ALA A 34 -0.66 1.51 7.00
N ALA A 35 0.43 0.87 7.40
CA ALA A 35 0.41 -0.57 7.72
C ALA A 35 -0.56 -0.86 8.87
N LEU A 36 -0.52 -0.04 9.92
CA LEU A 36 -1.43 -0.21 11.06
C LEU A 36 -2.88 0.07 10.67
N ALA A 37 -3.12 1.04 9.79
CA ALA A 37 -4.47 1.32 9.27
C ALA A 37 -5.02 0.10 8.52
N ALA A 38 -4.19 -0.53 7.68
CA ALA A 38 -4.59 -1.74 6.96
C ALA A 38 -4.91 -2.89 7.93
N ALA A 39 -4.08 -3.05 8.95
CA ALA A 39 -4.27 -4.10 9.95
C ALA A 39 -5.60 -3.92 10.71
N ARG A 40 -5.98 -2.68 10.99
CA ARG A 40 -7.25 -2.39 11.66
C ARG A 40 -8.44 -2.61 10.74
N ARG A 41 -8.28 -2.26 9.46
CA ARG A 41 -9.35 -2.43 8.48
C ARG A 41 -9.63 -3.91 8.17
N PHE A 42 -8.59 -4.73 8.19
CA PHE A 42 -8.68 -6.15 7.87
C PHE A 42 -8.16 -6.98 9.05
N PRO A 43 -9.04 -7.25 10.04
CA PRO A 43 -8.58 -7.87 11.30
C PRO A 43 -8.03 -9.29 11.18
N GLU A 44 -8.30 -9.98 10.06
CA GLU A 44 -7.77 -11.33 9.84
C GLU A 44 -6.45 -11.33 9.07
N ALA A 45 -6.00 -10.16 8.59
CA ALA A 45 -4.83 -10.09 7.72
C ALA A 45 -3.51 -10.12 8.49
N GLU A 46 -2.51 -10.70 7.84
CA GLU A 46 -1.12 -10.54 8.22
C GLU A 46 -0.54 -9.40 7.39
N VAL A 47 0.10 -8.44 8.03
CA VAL A 47 0.59 -7.22 7.40
C VAL A 47 2.10 -7.14 7.53
N VAL A 48 2.78 -6.85 6.42
CA VAL A 48 4.21 -6.56 6.40
C VAL A 48 4.39 -5.12 5.96
N GLY A 49 5.06 -4.32 6.78
CA GLY A 49 5.51 -2.99 6.39
C GLY A 49 6.98 -3.06 6.01
N ALA A 50 7.32 -2.65 4.81
CA ALA A 50 8.69 -2.70 4.31
C ALA A 50 9.24 -1.30 4.08
N ASP A 51 10.49 -1.08 4.45
CA ASP A 51 11.18 0.19 4.24
C ASP A 51 12.67 -0.07 4.16
N ILE A 52 13.38 0.80 3.46
CA ILE A 52 14.83 0.70 3.37
C ILE A 52 15.49 1.24 4.65
N SER A 53 14.79 2.08 5.41
CA SER A 53 15.30 2.74 6.61
C SER A 53 15.03 1.92 7.86
N GLU A 54 16.07 1.32 8.43
CA GLU A 54 15.94 0.58 9.70
C GLU A 54 15.52 1.51 10.85
N GLU A 55 15.93 2.76 10.80
CA GLU A 55 15.54 3.76 11.80
C GLU A 55 14.02 3.97 11.81
N MET A 56 13.41 4.09 10.63
CA MET A 56 11.95 4.21 10.50
C MET A 56 11.24 2.96 11.00
N LEU A 57 11.78 1.80 10.66
CA LEU A 57 11.19 0.52 11.07
C LEU A 57 11.24 0.34 12.59
N ALA A 58 12.32 0.79 13.23
CA ALA A 58 12.42 0.75 14.68
C ALA A 58 11.30 1.58 15.32
N GLU A 59 11.03 2.76 14.76
CA GLU A 59 9.94 3.61 15.23
C GLU A 59 8.58 2.95 15.00
N ALA A 60 8.40 2.33 13.83
CA ALA A 60 7.17 1.62 13.52
C ALA A 60 6.90 0.49 14.53
N ARG A 61 7.93 -0.25 14.87
CA ARG A 61 7.81 -1.33 15.86
C ARG A 61 7.41 -0.79 17.23
N ARG A 62 7.97 0.35 17.63
CA ARG A 62 7.62 0.99 18.91
C ARG A 62 6.17 1.45 18.96
N LYS A 63 5.63 1.91 17.82
CA LYS A 63 4.26 2.41 17.71
C LYS A 63 3.22 1.30 17.64
N THR A 64 3.63 0.08 17.35
CA THR A 64 2.70 -1.02 17.13
C THR A 64 2.04 -1.41 18.45
N PRO A 65 0.69 -1.30 18.57
CA PRO A 65 0.01 -1.70 19.78
C PRO A 65 0.12 -3.20 20.01
N PRO A 66 0.11 -3.66 21.26
CA PRO A 66 0.23 -5.09 21.56
C PRO A 66 -0.79 -5.98 20.84
N GLU A 67 -2.01 -5.50 20.64
CA GLU A 67 -3.08 -6.26 19.98
C GLU A 67 -2.82 -6.48 18.49
N LEU A 68 -1.93 -5.70 17.90
CA LEU A 68 -1.57 -5.85 16.48
C LEU A 68 -0.21 -6.53 16.28
N ALA A 69 0.61 -6.58 17.34
CA ALA A 69 2.00 -7.04 17.22
C ALA A 69 2.13 -8.49 16.73
N GLY A 70 1.12 -9.32 16.95
CA GLY A 70 1.15 -10.72 16.52
C GLY A 70 0.92 -10.92 15.03
N ARG A 71 0.41 -9.91 14.32
CA ARG A 71 0.12 -10.04 12.89
C ARG A 71 0.62 -8.88 12.02
N VAL A 72 1.41 -7.98 12.60
CA VAL A 72 2.07 -6.89 11.87
C VAL A 72 3.57 -7.01 12.06
N ARG A 73 4.30 -7.10 10.96
CA ARG A 73 5.78 -7.16 10.96
C ARG A 73 6.32 -5.99 10.17
N PHE A 74 7.49 -5.52 10.57
CA PHE A 74 8.21 -4.47 9.86
C PHE A 74 9.57 -5.01 9.45
N GLU A 75 9.88 -4.98 8.16
CA GLU A 75 11.09 -5.59 7.60
C GLU A 75 11.82 -4.63 6.67
N GLN A 76 13.14 -4.66 6.71
CA GLN A 76 13.95 -3.88 5.81
C GLN A 76 13.93 -4.52 4.42
N ALA A 77 13.57 -3.75 3.41
CA ALA A 77 13.54 -4.23 2.02
C ALA A 77 13.62 -3.06 1.06
N ASP A 78 14.24 -3.31 -0.09
CA ASP A 78 14.31 -2.36 -1.19
C ASP A 78 13.10 -2.60 -2.11
N GLY A 79 12.29 -1.58 -2.34
CA GLY A 79 11.10 -1.68 -3.19
C GLY A 79 11.41 -2.08 -4.62
N ALA A 80 12.62 -1.82 -5.09
CA ALA A 80 13.05 -2.19 -6.43
C ALA A 80 13.43 -3.68 -6.55
N ARG A 81 13.60 -4.36 -5.43
CA ARG A 81 13.96 -5.78 -5.40
C ARG A 81 13.43 -6.40 -4.11
N LEU A 82 12.19 -6.84 -4.14
CA LEU A 82 11.51 -7.33 -2.95
C LEU A 82 11.84 -8.80 -2.66
N PRO A 83 12.08 -9.16 -1.40
CA PRO A 83 12.40 -10.53 -1.02
C PRO A 83 11.14 -11.40 -0.81
N TYR A 84 10.10 -11.14 -1.59
CA TYR A 84 8.84 -11.87 -1.47
C TYR A 84 8.54 -12.62 -2.77
N PRO A 85 7.86 -13.78 -2.69
CA PRO A 85 7.53 -14.52 -3.89
C PRO A 85 6.45 -13.81 -4.72
N ALA A 86 6.38 -14.13 -6.00
CA ALA A 86 5.36 -13.61 -6.90
C ALA A 86 3.97 -13.99 -6.37
N GLY A 87 3.04 -13.05 -6.47
CA GLY A 87 1.65 -13.29 -6.08
C GLY A 87 1.39 -13.48 -4.60
N LYS A 88 2.32 -13.04 -3.75
CA LYS A 88 2.21 -13.23 -2.29
C LYS A 88 1.07 -12.43 -1.66
N PHE A 89 0.84 -11.21 -2.13
CA PHE A 89 -0.02 -10.27 -1.42
C PHE A 89 -1.33 -9.97 -2.16
N GLU A 90 -2.45 -10.09 -1.46
CA GLU A 90 -3.76 -9.71 -1.99
C GLU A 90 -4.00 -8.21 -1.96
N LEU A 91 -3.22 -7.47 -1.17
CA LEU A 91 -3.26 -6.02 -1.15
C LEU A 91 -1.85 -5.47 -0.95
N VAL A 92 -1.45 -4.54 -1.81
CA VAL A 92 -0.19 -3.81 -1.66
C VAL A 92 -0.51 -2.33 -1.59
N THR A 93 -0.05 -1.65 -0.55
CA THR A 93 -0.30 -0.22 -0.35
C THR A 93 0.99 0.58 -0.46
N LEU A 94 0.89 1.77 -1.03
CA LEU A 94 2.01 2.69 -1.20
C LEU A 94 1.54 4.10 -0.84
N ALA A 95 1.81 4.53 0.38
CA ALA A 95 1.48 5.88 0.83
C ALA A 95 2.70 6.78 0.67
N ASN A 96 2.65 7.74 -0.25
CA ASN A 96 3.76 8.66 -0.55
C ASN A 96 5.06 7.91 -0.90
N MET A 97 4.95 6.88 -1.71
CA MET A 97 6.06 6.00 -2.08
C MET A 97 6.25 5.96 -3.59
N ILE A 98 7.50 5.92 -4.02
CA ILE A 98 7.85 5.74 -5.44
C ILE A 98 7.41 4.35 -5.88
N PRO A 99 6.60 4.22 -6.92
CA PRO A 99 6.17 2.90 -7.38
C PRO A 99 7.22 2.26 -8.30
N PHE A 100 7.77 1.14 -7.84
CA PHE A 100 8.59 0.27 -8.68
C PHE A 100 7.63 -0.73 -9.30
N PHE A 101 7.05 -0.35 -10.44
CA PHE A 101 5.91 -1.05 -11.03
C PHE A 101 6.13 -2.53 -11.30
N ASP A 102 7.30 -2.93 -11.74
CA ASP A 102 7.54 -4.35 -12.04
C ASP A 102 7.48 -5.21 -10.80
N GLU A 103 8.15 -4.80 -9.72
CA GLU A 103 8.13 -5.55 -8.47
C GLU A 103 6.76 -5.50 -7.80
N LEU A 104 6.11 -4.35 -7.86
CA LEU A 104 4.76 -4.18 -7.34
C LEU A 104 3.79 -5.16 -8.00
N ALA A 105 3.84 -5.23 -9.34
CA ALA A 105 2.97 -6.13 -10.08
C ALA A 105 3.32 -7.60 -9.81
N ARG A 106 4.60 -7.90 -9.69
CA ARG A 106 5.05 -9.28 -9.44
C ARG A 106 4.52 -9.82 -8.12
N VAL A 107 4.60 -9.02 -7.03
CA VAL A 107 4.21 -9.49 -5.69
C VAL A 107 2.70 -9.42 -5.44
N THR A 108 1.95 -8.70 -6.28
CA THR A 108 0.50 -8.63 -6.14
C THR A 108 -0.15 -9.91 -6.68
N ALA A 109 -1.00 -10.53 -5.88
CA ALA A 109 -1.70 -11.76 -6.26
C ALA A 109 -2.67 -11.52 -7.42
N PRO A 110 -2.98 -12.52 -8.25
CA PRO A 110 -4.11 -12.44 -9.18
C PRO A 110 -5.37 -12.05 -8.42
N ARG A 111 -6.15 -11.10 -8.95
CA ARG A 111 -7.31 -10.49 -8.32
C ARG A 111 -7.00 -9.65 -7.08
N GLY A 112 -5.71 -9.48 -6.78
CA GLY A 112 -5.27 -8.61 -5.69
C GLY A 112 -5.34 -7.14 -6.06
N TRP A 113 -5.17 -6.29 -5.05
CA TRP A 113 -5.32 -4.85 -5.20
C TRP A 113 -4.01 -4.12 -4.93
N THR A 114 -3.82 -2.99 -5.62
CA THR A 114 -2.75 -2.04 -5.28
C THR A 114 -3.41 -0.70 -4.98
N LEU A 115 -2.90 -0.02 -3.95
CA LEU A 115 -3.44 1.25 -3.49
C LEU A 115 -2.30 2.26 -3.39
N PHE A 116 -2.41 3.34 -4.17
CA PHE A 116 -1.45 4.45 -4.15
C PHE A 116 -2.11 5.65 -3.49
N SER A 117 -1.44 6.30 -2.57
CA SER A 117 -1.96 7.54 -2.00
C SER A 117 -0.88 8.61 -1.92
N PHE A 118 -1.29 9.85 -2.15
CA PHE A 118 -0.43 11.01 -2.11
C PHE A 118 -1.10 12.04 -1.21
N SER A 119 -0.55 12.24 -0.02
CA SER A 119 -1.18 13.05 1.02
C SER A 119 -1.43 14.51 0.64
N ALA A 120 -0.61 15.05 -0.26
CA ALA A 120 -0.78 16.40 -0.78
C ALA A 120 -1.21 16.40 -2.26
N GLY A 121 -1.67 15.26 -2.78
CA GLY A 121 -2.06 15.13 -4.18
C GLY A 121 -0.96 15.56 -5.13
N PRO A 122 -1.26 16.41 -6.14
CA PRO A 122 -0.25 16.89 -7.09
C PRO A 122 0.91 17.67 -6.47
N GLU A 123 0.74 18.16 -5.24
CA GLU A 123 1.80 18.88 -4.53
C GLU A 123 2.84 17.93 -3.92
N THR A 124 2.55 16.63 -3.88
CA THR A 124 3.49 15.62 -3.39
C THR A 124 4.66 15.51 -4.36
N PRO A 125 5.93 15.63 -3.90
CA PRO A 125 7.09 15.63 -4.80
C PRO A 125 7.20 14.40 -5.71
N ILE A 126 6.74 13.24 -5.26
CA ILE A 126 6.79 11.99 -6.02
C ILE A 126 5.46 11.65 -6.67
N TRP A 127 4.54 12.62 -6.78
CA TRP A 127 3.21 12.40 -7.32
C TRP A 127 3.25 11.83 -8.73
N VAL A 128 2.46 10.78 -8.95
CA VAL A 128 2.26 10.19 -10.27
C VAL A 128 0.79 10.41 -10.63
N PRO A 129 0.50 11.09 -11.75
CA PRO A 129 -0.89 11.33 -12.13
C PRO A 129 -1.65 10.04 -12.40
N PRO A 130 -2.98 10.02 -12.14
CA PRO A 130 -3.78 8.82 -12.32
C PRO A 130 -3.67 8.19 -13.70
N GLU A 131 -3.59 9.00 -14.76
CA GLU A 131 -3.48 8.52 -16.13
C GLU A 131 -2.20 7.70 -16.32
N ARG A 132 -1.13 8.12 -15.70
CA ARG A 132 0.15 7.40 -15.79
C ARG A 132 0.13 6.13 -14.93
N LEU A 133 -0.45 6.20 -13.74
CA LEU A 133 -0.63 5.01 -12.89
C LEU A 133 -1.42 3.97 -13.66
N ARG A 134 -2.52 4.39 -14.26
CA ARG A 134 -3.38 3.49 -15.02
C ARG A 134 -2.62 2.85 -16.18
N ALA A 135 -1.92 3.66 -16.98
CA ALA A 135 -1.18 3.15 -18.12
C ALA A 135 -0.12 2.12 -17.72
N GLU A 136 0.66 2.43 -16.69
CA GLU A 136 1.69 1.52 -16.20
C GLU A 136 1.12 0.22 -15.65
N LEU A 137 -0.01 0.30 -14.95
CA LEU A 137 -0.66 -0.86 -14.37
C LEU A 137 -1.39 -1.71 -15.41
N GLU A 138 -2.03 -1.06 -16.40
CA GLU A 138 -2.68 -1.80 -17.50
C GLU A 138 -1.68 -2.68 -18.23
N ARG A 139 -0.49 -2.18 -18.48
CA ARG A 139 0.56 -2.96 -19.15
C ARG A 139 1.00 -4.16 -18.32
N ARG A 140 0.72 -4.15 -17.02
CA ARG A 140 1.14 -5.21 -16.10
C ARG A 140 -0.02 -6.08 -15.60
N GLY A 141 -1.16 -5.99 -16.29
CA GLY A 141 -2.27 -6.90 -16.05
C GLY A 141 -3.33 -6.41 -15.06
N PHE A 142 -3.36 -5.12 -14.75
CA PHE A 142 -4.42 -4.54 -13.93
C PHE A 142 -5.55 -4.05 -14.83
N SER A 143 -6.80 -4.16 -14.39
CA SER A 143 -7.95 -3.87 -15.24
C SER A 143 -9.10 -3.11 -14.60
N GLU A 144 -9.13 -2.96 -13.29
CA GLU A 144 -10.17 -2.21 -12.60
C GLU A 144 -9.50 -1.08 -11.83
N PHE A 145 -10.01 0.13 -11.99
CA PHE A 145 -9.38 1.33 -11.44
C PHE A 145 -10.39 2.25 -10.80
N ALA A 146 -10.00 2.93 -9.72
CA ALA A 146 -10.83 3.93 -9.07
C ALA A 146 -9.95 5.03 -8.46
N ASP A 147 -10.45 6.27 -8.54
CA ASP A 147 -9.80 7.46 -7.98
C ASP A 147 -10.55 7.96 -6.77
N PHE A 148 -9.82 8.49 -5.79
CA PHE A 148 -10.40 9.05 -4.58
C PHE A 148 -9.73 10.37 -4.23
N ARG A 149 -10.49 11.26 -3.62
CA ARG A 149 -9.98 12.53 -3.08
C ARG A 149 -10.53 12.74 -1.69
N ALA A 150 -9.69 13.28 -0.81
CA ALA A 150 -10.12 13.71 0.51
C ALA A 150 -9.18 14.85 0.95
N GLY A 151 -9.74 16.05 1.10
CA GLY A 151 -8.93 17.24 1.36
C GLY A 151 -7.95 17.47 0.21
N ALA A 152 -6.68 17.69 0.52
CA ALA A 152 -5.63 17.86 -0.48
C ALA A 152 -5.10 16.53 -1.03
N GLY A 153 -5.44 15.42 -0.39
CA GLY A 153 -4.92 14.11 -0.74
C GLY A 153 -5.67 13.42 -1.87
N THR A 154 -4.94 12.58 -2.60
CA THR A 154 -5.53 11.71 -3.64
C THR A 154 -5.14 10.28 -3.38
N ALA A 155 -5.96 9.35 -3.87
CA ALA A 155 -5.64 7.94 -3.84
C ALA A 155 -6.12 7.26 -5.12
N PHE A 156 -5.44 6.19 -5.49
CA PHE A 156 -5.73 5.44 -6.70
C PHE A 156 -5.72 3.96 -6.36
N LEU A 157 -6.79 3.28 -6.71
CA LEU A 157 -6.95 1.86 -6.43
C LEU A 157 -7.01 1.10 -7.74
N ALA A 158 -6.28 -0.01 -7.82
CA ALA A 158 -6.27 -0.84 -9.02
C ALA A 158 -6.35 -2.31 -8.65
N ARG A 159 -7.03 -3.10 -9.46
CA ARG A 159 -7.15 -4.53 -9.24
C ARG A 159 -6.49 -5.32 -10.37
N LYS A 160 -5.67 -6.28 -9.99
CA LYS A 160 -5.00 -7.15 -10.95
C LYS A 160 -5.97 -8.20 -11.49
N ARG A 161 -5.83 -8.51 -12.78
CA ARG A 161 -6.66 -9.53 -13.41
C ARG A 161 -6.39 -10.90 -12.83
N GLU A 162 -7.38 -11.76 -12.94
CA GLU A 162 -7.20 -13.15 -12.67
C GLU A 162 -6.28 -13.71 -13.77
N GLN A 163 -5.29 -14.49 -13.36
CA GLN A 163 -4.37 -15.08 -14.32
C GLN A 163 -5.03 -16.24 -15.06
N VAL A 164 -4.92 -16.18 -16.38
CA VAL A 164 -5.45 -17.22 -17.25
C VAL A 164 -4.46 -18.37 -17.36
#